data_bf2ff0b9c2366cd71623ae9ec1f17e87
#
_entry.id   bf2ff0b9c2366cd71623ae9ec1f17e87
#
_cell.length_a   1.000
_cell.length_b   1.000
_cell.length_c   1.000
_cell.angle_alpha   90.00
_cell.angle_beta   90.00
_cell.angle_gamma   90.00
#
_symmetry.space_group_name_H-M   'P 1'
#
loop_
_entity.id
_entity.type
_entity.pdbx_description
1 polymer ?
#
loop_
_entity_poly.entity_id
_entity_poly.type
_entity_poly.pdbx_seq_one_letter_code
_entity_poly.pdbx_strand_id
1 'polypeptide(L)'
;MARRGPYPFASRKLLCILLVILLGGVASVAAQRWGWRRTPPRFPTAEPTHRLFTFTRGLYQSTHRERGGQGWFTDYPDADINFTIRLSELTHAPVGVDPRDEPDHVVVRLTDSELFNYPFLFMSDVGTAWLSPEEVEGLGLYLRKGGFLWVDDFWGPYAWEQWAAEIGKVLPPGQYPIVDIPMSDPIYHGMFDIAEVPQVPSIQHFRRVGGMTTSERGSQSEDVHVRGIYDEGGRLMVLMTHNTDIADGWEREGEDYEFFYRFSVTSYAIGINFVLHAMTH
;
A
#
# COMPACT_ATOMS: atom_id res chain seq x y z
N MET A 1 -9.52 28.95 71.36
CA MET A 1 -8.30 29.32 70.57
C MET A 1 -7.70 28.05 69.96
N ALA A 2 -7.96 27.76 68.67
CA ALA A 2 -7.40 26.62 68.00
C ALA A 2 -6.39 27.15 66.98
N ARG A 3 -5.09 26.84 67.19
CA ARG A 3 -3.97 27.19 66.28
C ARG A 3 -4.00 26.26 65.10
N ARG A 4 -4.21 26.78 63.88
CA ARG A 4 -3.96 26.08 62.62
C ARG A 4 -2.45 26.04 62.39
N GLY A 5 -1.87 24.84 62.37
CA GLY A 5 -0.49 24.60 61.98
C GLY A 5 -0.26 24.80 60.50
N PRO A 6 0.96 25.14 60.04
CA PRO A 6 1.28 25.34 58.65
C PRO A 6 1.33 24.01 57.91
N TYR A 7 0.71 23.93 56.70
CA TYR A 7 0.82 22.79 55.82
C TYR A 7 2.26 22.58 55.35
N PRO A 8 2.78 21.36 55.33
CA PRO A 8 4.18 21.11 55.05
C PRO A 8 4.58 21.42 53.62
N PHE A 9 5.72 22.06 53.45
CA PHE A 9 6.37 22.41 52.18
C PHE A 9 6.56 21.20 51.22
N ALA A 10 6.46 19.96 51.73
CA ALA A 10 6.50 18.71 50.97
C ALA A 10 5.38 18.58 49.96
N SER A 11 4.21 19.16 50.22
CA SER A 11 3.06 19.06 49.32
C SER A 11 3.24 19.86 48.03
N ARG A 12 3.96 20.99 48.07
CA ARG A 12 4.21 21.79 46.84
C ARG A 12 5.20 21.14 45.90
N LYS A 13 6.26 20.51 46.43
CA LYS A 13 7.23 19.78 45.61
C LYS A 13 6.57 18.53 44.95
N LEU A 14 5.74 17.82 45.70
CA LEU A 14 5.00 16.65 45.18
C LEU A 14 4.00 17.08 44.09
N LEU A 15 3.34 18.20 44.29
CA LEU A 15 2.40 18.75 43.27
C LEU A 15 3.12 19.18 42.00
N CYS A 16 4.29 19.82 42.13
CA CYS A 16 5.12 20.16 40.94
C CYS A 16 5.65 18.95 40.21
N ILE A 17 6.06 17.89 40.89
CA ILE A 17 6.53 16.63 40.29
C ILE A 17 5.36 15.93 39.56
N LEU A 18 4.20 15.88 40.19
CA LEU A 18 3.01 15.31 39.55
C LEU A 18 2.58 16.11 38.29
N LEU A 19 2.68 17.45 38.38
CA LEU A 19 2.36 18.31 37.22
C LEU A 19 3.35 18.12 36.07
N VAL A 20 4.63 17.96 36.34
CA VAL A 20 5.68 17.69 35.34
C VAL A 20 5.51 16.32 34.73
N ILE A 21 5.13 15.29 35.49
CA ILE A 21 4.83 13.94 34.99
C ILE A 21 3.57 13.96 34.12
N LEU A 22 2.53 14.70 34.55
CA LEU A 22 1.29 14.83 33.78
C LEU A 22 1.51 15.58 32.47
N LEU A 23 2.25 16.70 32.50
CA LEU A 23 2.61 17.47 31.32
C LEU A 23 3.55 16.69 30.39
N GLY A 24 4.50 15.94 30.93
CA GLY A 24 5.38 15.05 30.18
C GLY A 24 4.61 13.90 29.53
N GLY A 25 3.65 13.30 30.24
CA GLY A 25 2.76 12.25 29.71
C GLY A 25 1.84 12.77 28.60
N VAL A 26 1.23 13.95 28.78
CA VAL A 26 0.39 14.57 27.75
C VAL A 26 1.21 15.01 26.54
N ALA A 27 2.43 15.51 26.72
CA ALA A 27 3.33 15.85 25.62
C ALA A 27 3.78 14.61 24.83
N SER A 28 4.01 13.47 25.51
CA SER A 28 4.36 12.20 24.86
C SER A 28 3.18 11.62 24.05
N VAL A 29 1.95 11.67 24.60
CA VAL A 29 0.73 11.25 23.89
C VAL A 29 0.39 12.21 22.75
N ALA A 30 0.61 13.53 22.93
CA ALA A 30 0.44 14.50 21.85
C ALA A 30 1.50 14.32 20.75
N ALA A 31 2.76 14.02 21.12
CA ALA A 31 3.83 13.73 20.17
C ALA A 31 3.56 12.41 19.38
N GLN A 32 2.96 11.41 20.01
CA GLN A 32 2.48 10.22 19.32
C GLN A 32 1.24 10.49 18.43
N ARG A 33 0.36 11.42 18.81
CA ARG A 33 -0.80 11.83 17.99
C ARG A 33 -0.49 12.85 16.89
N TRP A 34 0.60 13.62 17.02
CA TRP A 34 1.05 14.60 16.04
C TRP A 34 2.27 14.16 15.24
N GLY A 35 2.82 13.00 15.58
CA GLY A 35 3.97 12.40 14.91
C GLY A 35 3.60 11.53 13.71
N TRP A 36 2.72 11.97 12.84
CA TRP A 36 2.71 11.50 11.45
C TRP A 36 3.96 12.06 10.76
N ARG A 37 5.11 11.70 11.29
CA ARG A 37 6.35 11.79 10.53
C ARG A 37 6.19 10.74 9.43
N ARG A 38 5.91 11.19 8.22
CA ARG A 38 5.99 10.33 7.04
C ARG A 38 7.31 9.61 7.10
N THR A 39 7.28 8.31 7.14
CA THR A 39 8.49 7.50 7.02
C THR A 39 9.17 7.91 5.72
N PRO A 40 10.44 8.33 5.74
CA PRO A 40 11.10 8.75 4.51
C PRO A 40 11.18 7.59 3.52
N PRO A 41 11.09 7.86 2.20
CA PRO A 41 11.25 6.81 1.21
C PRO A 41 12.62 6.14 1.34
N ARG A 42 12.62 4.82 1.34
CA ARG A 42 13.84 4.02 1.36
C ARG A 42 14.28 3.75 -0.07
N PHE A 43 15.11 4.62 -0.61
CA PHE A 43 15.65 4.43 -1.95
C PHE A 43 16.64 3.27 -2.01
N PRO A 44 16.68 2.51 -3.12
CA PRO A 44 17.63 1.42 -3.30
C PRO A 44 19.07 1.96 -3.31
N THR A 45 20.01 1.11 -2.91
CA THR A 45 21.43 1.31 -3.19
C THR A 45 21.72 0.88 -4.63
N ALA A 46 22.81 1.39 -5.23
CA ALA A 46 23.16 1.12 -6.63
C ALA A 46 23.25 -0.37 -6.98
N GLU A 47 23.63 -1.20 -6.00
CA GLU A 47 23.67 -2.65 -6.15
C GLU A 47 22.75 -3.29 -5.10
N PRO A 48 21.79 -4.14 -5.49
CA PRO A 48 21.02 -4.94 -4.54
C PRO A 48 21.96 -5.85 -3.74
N THR A 49 21.79 -5.86 -2.42
CA THR A 49 22.60 -6.71 -1.53
C THR A 49 22.33 -8.20 -1.72
N HIS A 50 21.19 -8.54 -2.35
CA HIS A 50 20.72 -9.91 -2.62
C HIS A 50 19.72 -9.91 -3.79
N ARG A 51 19.44 -11.10 -4.33
CA ARG A 51 18.41 -11.35 -5.36
C ARG A 51 17.15 -12.01 -4.77
N LEU A 52 16.80 -11.64 -3.57
CA LEU A 52 15.61 -12.12 -2.87
C LEU A 52 14.44 -11.18 -3.15
N PHE A 53 13.22 -11.64 -2.88
CA PHE A 53 12.07 -10.76 -3.03
C PHE A 53 12.22 -9.52 -2.15
N THR A 54 11.98 -8.36 -2.75
CA THR A 54 11.96 -7.06 -2.09
C THR A 54 10.70 -6.35 -2.55
N PHE A 55 9.84 -5.95 -1.63
CA PHE A 55 8.66 -5.18 -2.00
C PHE A 55 9.10 -3.83 -2.57
N THR A 56 8.71 -3.57 -3.80
CA THR A 56 9.17 -2.39 -4.54
C THR A 56 7.99 -1.48 -4.85
N ARG A 57 8.06 -0.26 -4.36
CA ARG A 57 7.01 0.75 -4.53
C ARG A 57 7.44 1.84 -5.50
N GLY A 58 6.57 2.17 -6.45
CA GLY A 58 6.80 3.25 -7.42
C GLY A 58 6.49 4.62 -6.84
N LEU A 59 7.44 5.54 -6.91
CA LEU A 59 7.25 6.93 -6.54
C LEU A 59 6.80 7.72 -7.76
N TYR A 60 5.68 8.42 -7.63
CA TYR A 60 5.11 9.30 -8.64
C TYR A 60 4.63 10.61 -8.03
N GLN A 61 4.34 11.60 -8.85
CA GLN A 61 3.77 12.88 -8.43
C GLN A 61 2.24 12.82 -8.48
N SER A 62 1.57 13.28 -7.39
CA SER A 62 0.12 13.43 -7.37
C SER A 62 -0.31 14.81 -7.82
N THR A 63 -1.35 14.91 -8.65
CA THR A 63 -1.97 16.17 -9.08
C THR A 63 -2.89 16.78 -8.04
N HIS A 64 -3.50 15.94 -7.20
CA HIS A 64 -4.44 16.31 -6.15
C HIS A 64 -4.36 15.28 -5.01
N ARG A 65 -5.19 15.43 -4.00
CA ARG A 65 -5.38 14.43 -2.94
C ARG A 65 -6.77 13.84 -3.06
N GLU A 66 -6.83 12.53 -2.99
CA GLU A 66 -8.08 11.82 -2.78
C GLU A 66 -8.44 11.74 -1.29
N ARG A 67 -9.70 11.47 -1.02
CA ARG A 67 -10.15 11.22 0.34
C ARG A 67 -9.69 9.84 0.78
N GLY A 68 -8.87 9.79 1.81
CA GLY A 68 -8.25 8.54 2.29
C GLY A 68 -6.84 8.35 1.77
N GLY A 69 -6.56 8.72 0.51
CA GLY A 69 -5.27 8.53 -0.13
C GLY A 69 -4.19 9.56 0.23
N GLN A 70 -2.96 9.18 0.03
CA GLN A 70 -1.77 10.00 0.26
C GLN A 70 -0.81 9.98 -0.95
N GLY A 71 -1.28 9.58 -2.13
CA GLY A 71 -0.47 9.34 -3.32
C GLY A 71 0.39 8.09 -3.14
N TRP A 72 1.58 8.06 -3.74
CA TRP A 72 2.48 6.91 -3.67
C TRP A 72 2.76 6.40 -2.24
N PHE A 73 2.56 7.27 -1.25
CA PHE A 73 2.85 7.01 0.17
C PHE A 73 1.71 6.28 0.90
N THR A 74 0.56 6.08 0.28
CA THR A 74 -0.57 5.38 0.89
C THR A 74 -0.13 3.99 1.34
N ASP A 75 -0.42 3.63 2.60
CA ASP A 75 -0.10 2.35 3.28
C ASP A 75 1.40 2.07 3.48
N TYR A 76 2.28 2.99 3.08
CA TYR A 76 3.72 2.83 3.21
C TYR A 76 4.20 3.20 4.62
N PRO A 77 5.10 2.44 5.25
CA PRO A 77 5.71 1.18 4.77
C PRO A 77 5.03 -0.08 5.32
N ASP A 78 3.99 0.05 6.14
CA ASP A 78 3.46 -1.04 6.94
C ASP A 78 2.84 -2.15 6.06
N ALA A 79 2.16 -1.79 4.96
CA ALA A 79 1.66 -2.76 4.00
C ALA A 79 2.80 -3.56 3.35
N ASP A 80 3.88 -2.89 2.95
CA ASP A 80 5.03 -3.50 2.28
C ASP A 80 5.73 -4.53 3.19
N ILE A 81 5.91 -4.16 4.46
CA ILE A 81 6.55 -4.99 5.50
C ILE A 81 5.67 -6.19 5.84
N ASN A 82 4.39 -5.93 6.19
CA ASN A 82 3.46 -6.97 6.61
C ASN A 82 3.20 -7.99 5.49
N PHE A 83 3.02 -7.50 4.25
CA PHE A 83 2.87 -8.38 3.10
C PHE A 83 4.09 -9.28 2.91
N THR A 84 5.30 -8.74 3.00
CA THR A 84 6.54 -9.50 2.82
C THR A 84 6.72 -10.56 3.91
N ILE A 85 6.35 -10.25 5.16
CA ILE A 85 6.33 -11.24 6.25
C ILE A 85 5.41 -12.40 5.89
N ARG A 86 4.15 -12.10 5.52
CA ARG A 86 3.17 -13.14 5.20
C ARG A 86 3.51 -13.93 3.95
N LEU A 87 4.08 -13.28 2.93
CA LEU A 87 4.60 -13.97 1.76
C LEU A 87 5.64 -15.02 2.16
N SER A 88 6.62 -14.66 2.99
CA SER A 88 7.65 -15.58 3.47
C SER A 88 7.08 -16.72 4.31
N GLU A 89 6.18 -16.42 5.25
CA GLU A 89 5.57 -17.40 6.15
C GLU A 89 4.71 -18.42 5.40
N LEU A 90 3.91 -17.98 4.45
CA LEU A 90 2.92 -18.81 3.78
C LEU A 90 3.48 -19.56 2.56
N THR A 91 4.50 -19.01 1.90
CA THR A 91 5.07 -19.61 0.68
C THR A 91 6.45 -20.20 0.87
N HIS A 92 7.14 -19.87 1.97
CA HIS A 92 8.56 -20.10 2.18
C HIS A 92 9.45 -19.44 1.11
N ALA A 93 8.95 -18.46 0.37
CA ALA A 93 9.75 -17.66 -0.56
C ALA A 93 10.85 -16.93 0.21
N PRO A 94 12.10 -16.96 -0.27
CA PRO A 94 13.16 -16.23 0.37
C PRO A 94 12.97 -14.73 0.14
N VAL A 95 12.90 -13.97 1.23
CA VAL A 95 12.75 -12.51 1.23
C VAL A 95 14.02 -11.83 1.75
N GLY A 96 14.31 -10.64 1.25
CA GLY A 96 15.36 -9.81 1.79
C GLY A 96 15.01 -9.28 3.18
N VAL A 97 16.02 -9.14 4.03
CA VAL A 97 15.90 -8.50 5.33
C VAL A 97 17.00 -7.46 5.53
N ASP A 98 16.69 -6.41 6.23
CA ASP A 98 17.64 -5.37 6.58
C ASP A 98 18.49 -5.78 7.82
N PRO A 99 19.51 -4.97 8.22
CA PRO A 99 20.34 -5.28 9.38
C PRO A 99 19.58 -5.33 10.73
N ARG A 100 18.30 -4.94 10.76
CA ARG A 100 17.41 -5.01 11.93
C ARG A 100 16.51 -6.23 11.91
N ASP A 101 16.70 -7.11 10.93
CA ASP A 101 15.84 -8.28 10.68
C ASP A 101 14.41 -7.92 10.26
N GLU A 102 14.23 -6.70 9.70
CA GLU A 102 12.96 -6.28 9.10
C GLU A 102 12.96 -6.61 7.59
N PRO A 103 11.82 -6.99 6.99
CA PRO A 103 11.73 -7.21 5.55
C PRO A 103 12.22 -6.02 4.74
N ASP A 104 13.00 -6.31 3.72
CA ASP A 104 13.51 -5.29 2.82
C ASP A 104 12.41 -4.79 1.91
N HIS A 105 12.26 -3.47 1.86
CA HIS A 105 11.36 -2.78 0.96
C HIS A 105 12.05 -1.54 0.38
N VAL A 106 11.72 -1.17 -0.82
CA VAL A 106 12.33 -0.01 -1.50
C VAL A 106 11.29 0.83 -2.22
N VAL A 107 11.59 2.12 -2.31
CA VAL A 107 10.83 3.08 -3.12
C VAL A 107 11.71 3.48 -4.30
N VAL A 108 11.25 3.31 -5.53
CA VAL A 108 12.00 3.64 -6.75
C VAL A 108 11.31 4.77 -7.50
N ARG A 109 12.08 5.67 -8.08
CA ARG A 109 11.56 6.59 -9.09
C ARG A 109 11.44 5.84 -10.41
N LEU A 110 10.43 6.16 -11.19
CA LEU A 110 10.23 5.51 -12.49
C LEU A 110 11.34 5.84 -13.51
N THR A 111 12.18 6.83 -13.19
CA THR A 111 13.34 7.23 -13.97
C THR A 111 14.67 6.62 -13.51
N ASP A 112 14.67 5.93 -12.35
CA ASP A 112 15.90 5.36 -11.78
C ASP A 112 16.31 4.10 -12.54
N SER A 113 17.62 3.93 -12.79
CA SER A 113 18.17 2.72 -13.39
C SER A 113 17.96 1.50 -12.49
N GLU A 114 17.89 1.70 -11.18
CA GLU A 114 17.65 0.69 -10.15
C GLU A 114 16.28 0.04 -10.27
N LEU A 115 15.30 0.69 -10.91
CA LEU A 115 13.98 0.11 -11.21
C LEU A 115 14.10 -1.26 -11.89
N PHE A 116 15.07 -1.42 -12.78
CA PHE A 116 15.29 -2.65 -13.55
C PHE A 116 15.87 -3.81 -12.74
N ASN A 117 16.25 -3.57 -11.48
CA ASN A 117 16.69 -4.62 -10.56
C ASN A 117 15.52 -5.36 -9.89
N TYR A 118 14.31 -4.84 -10.01
CA TYR A 118 13.12 -5.34 -9.32
C TYR A 118 12.05 -5.74 -10.33
N PRO A 119 11.69 -7.02 -10.43
CA PRO A 119 10.71 -7.50 -11.42
C PRO A 119 9.26 -7.12 -11.08
N PHE A 120 8.99 -6.79 -9.81
CA PHE A 120 7.68 -6.41 -9.29
C PHE A 120 7.68 -4.96 -8.84
N LEU A 121 6.67 -4.20 -9.26
CA LEU A 121 6.44 -2.82 -8.88
C LEU A 121 4.99 -2.64 -8.42
N PHE A 122 4.80 -2.00 -7.27
CA PHE A 122 3.50 -1.67 -6.71
C PHE A 122 3.29 -0.15 -6.68
N MET A 123 2.10 0.33 -7.04
CA MET A 123 1.72 1.73 -6.90
C MET A 123 0.30 1.83 -6.31
N SER A 124 0.16 2.54 -5.19
CA SER A 124 -1.12 2.80 -4.51
C SER A 124 -1.65 4.19 -4.87
N ASP A 125 -2.98 4.43 -4.72
CA ASP A 125 -3.68 5.73 -4.90
C ASP A 125 -3.40 6.38 -6.27
N VAL A 126 -3.32 5.54 -7.32
CA VAL A 126 -2.93 5.98 -8.66
C VAL A 126 -3.97 6.86 -9.37
N GLY A 127 -5.19 6.98 -8.81
CA GLY A 127 -6.19 7.95 -9.26
C GLY A 127 -5.73 9.40 -9.16
N THR A 128 -4.64 9.65 -8.42
CA THR A 128 -4.01 10.98 -8.29
C THR A 128 -2.74 11.14 -9.12
N ALA A 129 -2.27 10.08 -9.76
CA ALA A 129 -0.97 10.05 -10.42
C ALA A 129 -0.88 11.01 -11.62
N TRP A 130 0.31 11.56 -11.78
CA TRP A 130 0.74 12.26 -12.97
C TRP A 130 2.17 11.81 -13.31
N LEU A 131 2.38 11.40 -14.55
CA LEU A 131 3.66 10.92 -15.03
C LEU A 131 4.30 11.94 -15.97
N SER A 132 5.54 12.34 -15.69
CA SER A 132 6.34 13.14 -16.59
C SER A 132 6.71 12.35 -17.87
N PRO A 133 7.13 13.02 -18.95
CA PRO A 133 7.59 12.31 -20.14
C PRO A 133 8.70 11.29 -19.87
N GLU A 134 9.62 11.62 -18.98
CA GLU A 134 10.74 10.75 -18.58
C GLU A 134 10.25 9.53 -17.78
N GLU A 135 9.26 9.71 -16.89
CA GLU A 135 8.63 8.62 -16.15
C GLU A 135 7.81 7.70 -17.07
N VAL A 136 7.13 8.27 -18.06
CA VAL A 136 6.42 7.51 -19.11
C VAL A 136 7.39 6.63 -19.89
N GLU A 137 8.54 7.17 -20.30
CA GLU A 137 9.57 6.41 -21.01
C GLU A 137 10.16 5.32 -20.13
N GLY A 138 10.54 5.65 -18.88
CA GLY A 138 11.15 4.73 -17.93
C GLY A 138 10.21 3.55 -17.58
N LEU A 139 8.97 3.85 -17.22
CA LEU A 139 7.97 2.81 -16.92
C LEU A 139 7.66 1.95 -18.16
N GLY A 140 7.52 2.58 -19.33
CA GLY A 140 7.29 1.85 -20.58
C GLY A 140 8.43 0.89 -20.93
N LEU A 141 9.68 1.33 -20.72
CA LEU A 141 10.83 0.48 -20.92
C LEU A 141 10.89 -0.68 -19.91
N TYR A 142 10.59 -0.40 -18.63
CA TYR A 142 10.51 -1.39 -17.55
C TYR A 142 9.51 -2.51 -17.91
N LEU A 143 8.29 -2.15 -18.27
CA LEU A 143 7.23 -3.10 -18.59
C LEU A 143 7.59 -3.95 -19.81
N ARG A 144 8.12 -3.35 -20.88
CA ARG A 144 8.55 -4.09 -22.09
C ARG A 144 9.76 -4.99 -21.85
N LYS A 145 10.58 -4.73 -20.84
CA LYS A 145 11.73 -5.58 -20.46
C LYS A 145 11.39 -6.70 -19.48
N GLY A 146 10.15 -6.93 -19.18
CA GLY A 146 9.71 -8.02 -18.32
C GLY A 146 9.24 -7.59 -16.92
N GLY A 147 9.26 -6.29 -16.62
CA GLY A 147 8.71 -5.78 -15.38
C GLY A 147 7.20 -5.97 -15.28
N PHE A 148 6.70 -6.11 -14.06
CA PHE A 148 5.29 -6.23 -13.73
C PHE A 148 4.89 -5.07 -12.82
N LEU A 149 3.79 -4.40 -13.15
CA LEU A 149 3.20 -3.34 -12.34
C LEU A 149 1.85 -3.80 -11.79
N TRP A 150 1.66 -3.69 -10.47
CA TRP A 150 0.36 -3.77 -9.84
C TRP A 150 -0.02 -2.40 -9.29
N VAL A 151 -1.22 -1.93 -9.66
CA VAL A 151 -1.80 -0.69 -9.10
C VAL A 151 -3.06 -1.00 -8.31
N ASP A 152 -3.22 -0.33 -7.16
CA ASP A 152 -4.26 -0.58 -6.18
C ASP A 152 -4.76 0.74 -5.56
N ASP A 153 -5.82 0.67 -4.77
CA ASP A 153 -6.37 1.78 -3.97
C ASP A 153 -6.71 3.02 -4.81
N PHE A 154 -7.61 2.87 -5.76
CA PHE A 154 -8.19 4.01 -6.47
C PHE A 154 -9.67 3.77 -6.75
N TRP A 155 -10.51 4.81 -6.52
CA TRP A 155 -11.91 4.63 -6.29
C TRP A 155 -12.79 5.53 -7.18
N GLY A 156 -13.76 4.90 -7.84
CA GLY A 156 -14.77 5.58 -8.64
C GLY A 156 -14.31 5.97 -10.04
N PRO A 157 -15.21 6.53 -10.85
CA PRO A 157 -14.94 6.78 -12.26
C PRO A 157 -13.87 7.85 -12.50
N TYR A 158 -13.78 8.86 -11.62
CA TYR A 158 -12.79 9.92 -11.80
C TYR A 158 -11.36 9.43 -11.63
N ALA A 159 -11.10 8.63 -10.59
CA ALA A 159 -9.78 8.01 -10.37
C ALA A 159 -9.44 7.03 -11.49
N TRP A 160 -10.43 6.28 -11.97
CA TRP A 160 -10.27 5.41 -13.13
C TRP A 160 -9.85 6.18 -14.39
N GLU A 161 -10.57 7.24 -14.74
CA GLU A 161 -10.28 8.06 -15.92
C GLU A 161 -8.87 8.68 -15.83
N GLN A 162 -8.49 9.18 -14.66
CA GLN A 162 -7.15 9.73 -14.43
C GLN A 162 -6.08 8.66 -14.66
N TRP A 163 -6.21 7.50 -14.01
CA TRP A 163 -5.22 6.44 -14.18
C TRP A 163 -5.17 5.89 -15.60
N ALA A 164 -6.32 5.63 -16.22
CA ALA A 164 -6.38 5.15 -17.60
C ALA A 164 -5.71 6.12 -18.58
N ALA A 165 -5.84 7.43 -18.36
CA ALA A 165 -5.15 8.44 -19.16
C ALA A 165 -3.62 8.40 -18.94
N GLU A 166 -3.16 8.22 -17.70
CA GLU A 166 -1.73 8.17 -17.39
C GLU A 166 -1.05 6.92 -17.94
N ILE A 167 -1.64 5.73 -17.68
CA ILE A 167 -1.08 4.48 -18.21
C ILE A 167 -1.18 4.40 -19.74
N GLY A 168 -2.18 5.05 -20.33
CA GLY A 168 -2.32 5.17 -21.78
C GLY A 168 -1.21 5.94 -22.48
N LYS A 169 -0.48 6.82 -21.77
CA LYS A 169 0.75 7.46 -22.27
C LYS A 169 1.92 6.47 -22.34
N VAL A 170 1.96 5.53 -21.38
CA VAL A 170 3.02 4.53 -21.26
C VAL A 170 2.80 3.37 -22.23
N LEU A 171 1.57 2.88 -22.30
CA LEU A 171 1.10 1.77 -23.13
C LEU A 171 -0.12 2.24 -23.92
N PRO A 172 0.05 2.74 -25.16
CA PRO A 172 -1.04 3.28 -25.95
C PRO A 172 -2.16 2.27 -26.16
N PRO A 173 -3.44 2.59 -25.84
CA PRO A 173 -4.54 1.64 -25.79
C PRO A 173 -4.90 1.01 -27.15
N GLY A 174 -4.48 1.63 -28.26
CA GLY A 174 -4.61 1.03 -29.59
C GLY A 174 -3.73 -0.19 -29.84
N GLN A 175 -2.62 -0.33 -29.08
CA GLN A 175 -1.73 -1.49 -29.13
C GLN A 175 -1.84 -2.34 -27.86
N TYR A 176 -2.11 -1.72 -26.73
CA TYR A 176 -2.16 -2.34 -25.41
C TYR A 176 -3.52 -2.04 -24.74
N PRO A 177 -4.60 -2.73 -25.16
CA PRO A 177 -5.92 -2.49 -24.59
C PRO A 177 -5.96 -2.91 -23.11
N ILE A 178 -6.70 -2.14 -22.31
CA ILE A 178 -7.08 -2.54 -20.96
C ILE A 178 -8.24 -3.54 -21.09
N VAL A 179 -8.10 -4.71 -20.46
CA VAL A 179 -9.12 -5.77 -20.49
C VAL A 179 -9.48 -6.21 -19.07
N ASP A 180 -10.72 -6.62 -18.85
CA ASP A 180 -11.13 -7.24 -17.58
C ASP A 180 -10.50 -8.63 -17.46
N ILE A 181 -10.02 -8.97 -16.25
CA ILE A 181 -9.48 -10.29 -15.94
C ILE A 181 -10.60 -11.12 -15.29
N PRO A 182 -11.15 -12.13 -15.97
CA PRO A 182 -12.26 -12.91 -15.44
C PRO A 182 -11.81 -13.81 -14.27
N MET A 183 -12.72 -14.13 -13.36
CA MET A 183 -12.41 -14.98 -12.18
C MET A 183 -11.93 -16.39 -12.54
N SER A 184 -12.11 -16.83 -13.79
CA SER A 184 -11.54 -18.09 -14.30
C SER A 184 -10.07 -18.00 -14.70
N ASP A 185 -9.46 -16.81 -14.63
CA ASP A 185 -8.05 -16.63 -14.96
C ASP A 185 -7.15 -17.32 -13.93
N PRO A 186 -6.09 -18.02 -14.37
CA PRO A 186 -5.16 -18.70 -13.48
C PRO A 186 -4.52 -17.83 -12.38
N ILE A 187 -4.48 -16.52 -12.57
CA ILE A 187 -3.94 -15.58 -11.58
C ILE A 187 -4.67 -15.64 -10.22
N TYR A 188 -5.96 -16.04 -10.22
CA TYR A 188 -6.74 -16.21 -9.00
C TYR A 188 -6.63 -17.59 -8.38
N HIS A 189 -6.02 -18.56 -9.07
CA HIS A 189 -5.99 -19.98 -8.70
C HIS A 189 -4.55 -20.52 -8.59
N GLY A 190 -3.59 -19.62 -8.28
CA GLY A 190 -2.19 -20.00 -8.14
C GLY A 190 -1.93 -20.83 -6.88
N MET A 191 -1.51 -20.20 -5.80
CA MET A 191 -1.32 -20.87 -4.50
C MET A 191 -2.64 -20.98 -3.72
N PHE A 192 -3.48 -19.97 -3.81
CA PHE A 192 -4.80 -19.91 -3.15
C PHE A 192 -5.90 -19.88 -4.20
N ASP A 193 -7.01 -20.55 -3.89
CA ASP A 193 -8.21 -20.53 -4.74
C ASP A 193 -9.11 -19.37 -4.30
N ILE A 194 -9.11 -18.29 -5.10
CA ILE A 194 -9.84 -17.07 -4.82
C ILE A 194 -11.20 -17.13 -5.52
N ALA A 195 -12.26 -17.22 -4.73
CA ALA A 195 -13.62 -17.27 -5.27
C ALA A 195 -14.17 -15.89 -5.65
N GLU A 196 -13.69 -14.82 -5.00
CA GLU A 196 -14.14 -13.44 -5.20
C GLU A 196 -13.02 -12.47 -4.81
N VAL A 197 -12.87 -11.38 -5.56
CA VAL A 197 -11.95 -10.30 -5.21
C VAL A 197 -12.58 -9.45 -4.12
N PRO A 198 -11.93 -9.30 -2.96
CA PRO A 198 -12.53 -8.57 -1.86
C PRO A 198 -12.60 -7.07 -2.18
N GLN A 199 -13.71 -6.43 -1.85
CA GLN A 199 -13.75 -4.97 -1.75
C GLN A 199 -13.28 -4.58 -0.35
N VAL A 200 -12.02 -4.22 -0.23
CA VAL A 200 -11.40 -3.80 1.02
C VAL A 200 -11.52 -2.28 1.12
N PRO A 201 -12.23 -1.74 2.11
CA PRO A 201 -12.26 -0.31 2.35
C PRO A 201 -11.11 0.08 3.27
N SER A 202 -10.78 1.37 3.32
CA SER A 202 -9.90 1.86 4.40
C SER A 202 -10.52 1.54 5.78
N ILE A 203 -9.65 1.21 6.75
CA ILE A 203 -10.12 0.89 8.11
C ILE A 203 -10.89 2.07 8.73
N GLN A 204 -10.55 3.31 8.35
CA GLN A 204 -11.25 4.50 8.79
C GLN A 204 -12.67 4.56 8.20
N HIS A 205 -12.85 4.15 6.93
CA HIS A 205 -14.18 4.03 6.34
C HIS A 205 -14.98 2.93 7.04
N PHE A 206 -14.40 1.75 7.20
CA PHE A 206 -15.01 0.61 7.89
C PHE A 206 -15.53 0.99 9.28
N ARG A 207 -14.70 1.63 10.10
CA ARG A 207 -15.08 2.08 11.45
C ARG A 207 -16.17 3.16 11.42
N ARG A 208 -16.07 4.11 10.49
CA ARG A 208 -17.04 5.21 10.37
C ARG A 208 -18.45 4.73 10.02
N VAL A 209 -18.56 3.72 9.15
CA VAL A 209 -19.85 3.17 8.72
C VAL A 209 -20.27 1.91 9.48
N GLY A 210 -19.49 1.50 10.50
CA GLY A 210 -19.77 0.28 11.27
C GLY A 210 -19.81 -0.98 10.42
N GLY A 211 -18.98 -1.06 9.38
CA GLY A 211 -18.89 -2.22 8.48
C GLY A 211 -20.09 -2.43 7.54
N MET A 212 -21.04 -1.48 7.48
CA MET A 212 -22.28 -1.62 6.70
C MET A 212 -22.06 -1.57 5.18
N THR A 213 -21.02 -0.90 4.72
CA THR A 213 -20.66 -0.81 3.31
C THR A 213 -19.15 -0.80 3.13
N THR A 214 -18.69 -1.38 2.04
CA THR A 214 -17.28 -1.42 1.65
C THR A 214 -16.96 -0.39 0.57
N SER A 215 -17.97 0.10 -0.16
CA SER A 215 -17.79 1.11 -1.19
C SER A 215 -17.48 2.48 -0.59
N GLU A 216 -16.30 3.03 -0.88
CA GLU A 216 -15.85 4.32 -0.35
C GLU A 216 -16.48 5.53 -1.03
N ARG A 217 -16.97 5.36 -2.26
CA ARG A 217 -17.61 6.41 -3.08
C ARG A 217 -19.08 6.14 -3.34
N GLY A 218 -19.72 5.29 -2.50
CA GLY A 218 -21.14 4.91 -2.65
C GLY A 218 -21.40 4.26 -3.99
N SER A 219 -22.50 4.60 -4.65
CA SER A 219 -22.89 4.00 -5.93
C SER A 219 -21.88 4.17 -7.08
N GLN A 220 -20.87 5.01 -6.91
CA GLN A 220 -19.81 5.18 -7.92
C GLN A 220 -18.67 4.17 -7.81
N SER A 221 -18.63 3.35 -6.75
CA SER A 221 -17.59 2.35 -6.54
C SER A 221 -18.15 1.07 -5.90
N GLU A 222 -19.38 0.68 -6.24
CA GLU A 222 -19.99 -0.54 -5.68
C GLU A 222 -19.32 -1.81 -6.19
N ASP A 223 -18.90 -1.81 -7.47
CA ASP A 223 -18.32 -2.98 -8.11
C ASP A 223 -16.78 -2.90 -8.09
N VAL A 224 -16.14 -3.98 -7.66
CA VAL A 224 -14.69 -4.17 -7.81
C VAL A 224 -14.38 -4.58 -9.24
N HIS A 225 -13.33 -3.99 -9.79
CA HIS A 225 -12.84 -4.36 -11.12
C HIS A 225 -11.38 -4.77 -11.05
N VAL A 226 -11.04 -5.91 -11.60
CA VAL A 226 -9.65 -6.30 -11.86
C VAL A 226 -9.41 -6.30 -13.35
N ARG A 227 -8.45 -5.49 -13.77
CA ARG A 227 -8.12 -5.30 -15.18
C ARG A 227 -6.63 -5.49 -15.41
N GLY A 228 -6.29 -5.81 -16.64
CA GLY A 228 -4.91 -6.02 -17.04
C GLY A 228 -4.57 -5.40 -18.38
N ILE A 229 -3.27 -5.21 -18.58
CA ILE A 229 -2.67 -4.93 -19.89
C ILE A 229 -1.64 -6.01 -20.16
N TYR A 230 -1.76 -6.63 -21.31
CA TYR A 230 -0.90 -7.73 -21.76
C TYR A 230 0.03 -7.27 -22.89
N ASP A 231 1.22 -7.88 -22.95
CA ASP A 231 2.08 -7.72 -24.12
C ASP A 231 1.63 -8.61 -25.30
N GLU A 232 2.31 -8.48 -26.44
CA GLU A 232 2.00 -9.25 -27.65
C GLU A 232 2.18 -10.77 -27.48
N GLY A 233 2.97 -11.18 -26.48
CA GLY A 233 3.17 -12.59 -26.12
C GLY A 233 2.12 -13.14 -25.15
N GLY A 234 1.21 -12.30 -24.67
CA GLY A 234 0.19 -12.66 -23.70
C GLY A 234 0.66 -12.62 -22.23
N ARG A 235 1.83 -12.04 -21.95
CA ARG A 235 2.30 -11.82 -20.58
C ARG A 235 1.58 -10.61 -19.99
N LEU A 236 1.03 -10.76 -18.78
CA LEU A 236 0.44 -9.66 -18.01
C LEU A 236 1.54 -8.69 -17.58
N MET A 237 1.48 -7.45 -18.07
CA MET A 237 2.42 -6.39 -17.73
C MET A 237 1.91 -5.49 -16.62
N VAL A 238 0.60 -5.19 -16.64
CA VAL A 238 -0.03 -4.29 -15.65
C VAL A 238 -1.27 -4.96 -15.12
N LEU A 239 -1.36 -5.04 -13.81
CA LEU A 239 -2.54 -5.48 -13.06
C LEU A 239 -3.14 -4.27 -12.34
N MET A 240 -4.45 -4.12 -12.37
CA MET A 240 -5.18 -3.00 -11.78
C MET A 240 -6.33 -3.52 -10.92
N THR A 241 -6.32 -3.23 -9.62
CA THR A 241 -7.41 -3.49 -8.68
C THR A 241 -8.11 -2.17 -8.37
N HIS A 242 -9.27 -1.97 -9.00
CA HIS A 242 -10.03 -0.73 -8.94
C HIS A 242 -11.28 -0.88 -8.07
N ASN A 243 -11.63 0.13 -7.28
CA ASN A 243 -12.68 0.15 -6.26
C ASN A 243 -12.42 -0.82 -5.10
N THR A 244 -11.18 -1.00 -4.75
CA THR A 244 -10.73 -1.75 -3.59
C THR A 244 -9.36 -1.24 -3.16
N ASP A 245 -9.00 -1.46 -1.90
CA ASP A 245 -7.71 -1.17 -1.29
C ASP A 245 -7.18 -2.46 -0.66
N ILE A 246 -6.60 -3.32 -1.52
CA ILE A 246 -6.06 -4.61 -1.08
C ILE A 246 -4.97 -4.40 -0.03
N ALA A 247 -4.19 -3.33 -0.19
CA ALA A 247 -3.04 -3.04 0.67
C ALA A 247 -3.45 -2.59 2.08
N ASP A 248 -4.60 -1.94 2.30
CA ASP A 248 -5.10 -1.61 3.64
C ASP A 248 -5.40 -2.88 4.45
N GLY A 249 -5.75 -3.98 3.77
CA GLY A 249 -5.86 -5.30 4.39
C GLY A 249 -4.54 -5.83 4.96
N TRP A 250 -3.40 -5.37 4.48
CA TRP A 250 -2.06 -5.70 4.99
C TRP A 250 -1.58 -4.67 6.01
N GLU A 251 -1.73 -3.37 5.70
CA GLU A 251 -1.28 -2.27 6.56
C GLU A 251 -1.88 -2.38 7.97
N ARG A 252 -3.18 -2.69 8.03
CA ARG A 252 -3.98 -2.63 9.26
C ARG A 252 -4.30 -3.98 9.90
N GLU A 253 -3.61 -5.04 9.52
CA GLU A 253 -3.93 -6.41 9.97
C GLU A 253 -4.08 -6.57 11.49
N GLY A 254 -3.33 -5.82 12.28
CA GLY A 254 -3.31 -5.89 13.73
C GLY A 254 -4.25 -4.94 14.46
N GLU A 255 -4.97 -4.05 13.75
CA GLU A 255 -5.70 -2.96 14.38
C GLU A 255 -7.15 -3.31 14.80
N ASP A 256 -7.78 -4.22 14.08
CA ASP A 256 -9.18 -4.56 14.29
C ASP A 256 -9.45 -6.03 13.91
N TYR A 257 -9.97 -6.80 14.86
CA TYR A 257 -10.18 -8.24 14.68
C TYR A 257 -11.23 -8.55 13.60
N GLU A 258 -12.33 -7.79 13.56
CA GLU A 258 -13.38 -7.98 12.54
C GLU A 258 -12.87 -7.62 11.16
N PHE A 259 -12.14 -6.51 11.04
CA PHE A 259 -11.49 -6.09 9.80
C PHE A 259 -10.53 -7.16 9.28
N PHE A 260 -9.67 -7.72 10.16
CA PHE A 260 -8.74 -8.78 9.80
C PHE A 260 -9.44 -9.98 9.18
N TYR A 261 -10.43 -10.55 9.89
CA TYR A 261 -11.12 -11.76 9.41
C TYR A 261 -11.96 -11.51 8.17
N ARG A 262 -12.47 -10.30 8.01
CA ARG A 262 -13.33 -9.96 6.89
C ARG A 262 -12.54 -9.64 5.62
N PHE A 263 -11.35 -9.06 5.75
CA PHE A 263 -10.60 -8.53 4.62
C PHE A 263 -9.16 -9.03 4.54
N SER A 264 -8.36 -8.92 5.61
CA SER A 264 -6.92 -9.17 5.55
C SER A 264 -6.57 -10.57 5.06
N VAL A 265 -7.31 -11.60 5.50
CA VAL A 265 -7.06 -12.99 5.10
C VAL A 265 -7.12 -13.15 3.58
N THR A 266 -8.17 -12.63 2.93
CA THR A 266 -8.33 -12.71 1.47
C THR A 266 -7.39 -11.77 0.75
N SER A 267 -7.10 -10.59 1.33
CA SER A 267 -6.12 -9.64 0.77
C SER A 267 -4.72 -10.25 0.68
N TYR A 268 -4.29 -10.99 1.70
CA TYR A 268 -3.03 -11.74 1.64
C TYR A 268 -3.06 -12.84 0.60
N ALA A 269 -4.12 -13.63 0.57
CA ALA A 269 -4.24 -14.75 -0.37
C ALA A 269 -4.17 -14.28 -1.84
N ILE A 270 -4.93 -13.23 -2.19
CA ILE A 270 -4.93 -12.68 -3.56
C ILE A 270 -3.61 -11.98 -3.88
N GLY A 271 -3.07 -11.20 -2.94
CA GLY A 271 -1.78 -10.52 -3.14
C GLY A 271 -0.62 -11.50 -3.36
N ILE A 272 -0.59 -12.60 -2.61
CA ILE A 272 0.40 -13.66 -2.80
C ILE A 272 0.27 -14.30 -4.18
N ASN A 273 -0.94 -14.61 -4.63
CA ASN A 273 -1.16 -15.12 -5.99
C ASN A 273 -0.62 -14.15 -7.04
N PHE A 274 -0.90 -12.86 -6.92
CA PHE A 274 -0.46 -11.83 -7.87
C PHE A 274 1.06 -11.68 -7.90
N VAL A 275 1.71 -11.67 -6.74
CA VAL A 275 3.18 -11.59 -6.65
C VAL A 275 3.83 -12.86 -7.19
N LEU A 276 3.32 -14.05 -6.86
CA LEU A 276 3.83 -15.30 -7.40
C LEU A 276 3.68 -15.36 -8.92
N HIS A 277 2.55 -14.89 -9.46
CA HIS A 277 2.37 -14.74 -10.91
C HIS A 277 3.44 -13.85 -11.52
N ALA A 278 3.66 -12.66 -10.95
CA ALA A 278 4.68 -11.71 -11.40
C ALA A 278 6.11 -12.27 -11.37
N MET A 279 6.39 -13.16 -10.41
CA MET A 279 7.73 -13.75 -10.24
C MET A 279 7.98 -15.00 -11.11
N THR A 280 6.93 -15.56 -11.75
CA THR A 280 7.02 -16.83 -12.47
C THR A 280 6.65 -16.74 -13.95
N HIS A 281 6.08 -15.64 -14.40
CA HIS A 281 5.62 -15.37 -15.76
C HIS A 281 6.19 -14.06 -16.31
#